data_5a068d47d0f8a9d177a41b345b3893ae
#
_entry.id   5a068d47d0f8a9d177a41b345b3893ae
#
_cell.length_a   1.000
_cell.length_b   1.000
_cell.length_c   1.000
_cell.angle_alpha   90.00
_cell.angle_beta   90.00
_cell.angle_gamma   90.00
#
_symmetry.space_group_name_H-M   'P 1'
#
loop_
_entity.id
_entity.type
_entity.pdbx_description
1 polymer ?
#
loop_
_entity_poly.entity_id
_entity_poly.type
_entity_poly.pdbx_seq_one_letter_code
_entity_poly.pdbx_strand_id
1 'polypeptide(L)'
;MQNRSHLSVLIHSQAKKYGSRTALLRQDFGGTEWKKVSWTEFSDNVKKVSNALLSLGLQPQDKIAVFSQNCAEYLYTNFGAYGIRVVTIPFYATTSSQQVQYMINDAKVRLVFCGEQEQYDKTHRVQALSPSLERIVVFDRHVRLSMHDPKAMYFDDFLKLGEGLPHEKEVEERWQQANEDDLCDILYT
;
A
#
# COMPACT_ATOMS: atom_id res chain seq x y z
N MET A 1 23.98 -13.91 -14.26
CA MET A 1 22.63 -13.27 -14.13
C MET A 1 21.96 -13.94 -12.96
N GLN A 2 21.89 -13.27 -11.80
CA GLN A 2 21.09 -13.79 -10.68
C GLN A 2 19.63 -13.77 -11.10
N ASN A 3 19.01 -14.94 -11.06
CA ASN A 3 17.56 -15.08 -11.29
C ASN A 3 16.84 -14.50 -10.06
N ARG A 4 16.65 -13.17 -10.05
CA ARG A 4 16.04 -12.46 -8.93
C ARG A 4 14.51 -12.60 -9.05
N SER A 5 13.99 -13.68 -8.53
CA SER A 5 12.55 -13.91 -8.38
C SER A 5 12.09 -13.51 -6.97
N HIS A 6 12.23 -12.22 -6.62
CA HIS A 6 11.69 -11.71 -5.37
C HIS A 6 10.46 -10.83 -5.62
N LEU A 7 9.66 -10.60 -4.56
CA LEU A 7 8.36 -9.93 -4.66
C LEU A 7 8.44 -8.52 -5.25
N SER A 8 9.54 -7.79 -5.01
CA SER A 8 9.71 -6.41 -5.49
C SER A 8 9.69 -6.27 -7.02
N VAL A 9 10.05 -7.31 -7.78
CA VAL A 9 10.06 -7.27 -9.25
C VAL A 9 9.00 -8.15 -9.89
N LEU A 10 8.26 -8.93 -9.08
CA LEU A 10 7.34 -9.96 -9.58
C LEU A 10 6.32 -9.38 -10.57
N ILE A 11 5.59 -8.36 -10.18
CA ILE A 11 4.49 -7.80 -11.01
C ILE A 11 5.03 -7.22 -12.31
N HIS A 12 6.17 -6.51 -12.26
CA HIS A 12 6.80 -5.95 -13.47
C HIS A 12 7.28 -7.03 -14.43
N SER A 13 7.82 -8.13 -13.91
CA SER A 13 8.23 -9.26 -14.75
C SER A 13 7.04 -9.97 -15.38
N GLN A 14 5.93 -10.13 -14.65
CA GLN A 14 4.70 -10.69 -15.18
C GLN A 14 4.04 -9.76 -16.21
N ALA A 15 4.07 -8.44 -16.00
CA ALA A 15 3.56 -7.47 -16.97
C ALA A 15 4.33 -7.52 -18.29
N LYS A 16 5.66 -7.67 -18.27
CA LYS A 16 6.47 -7.88 -19.49
C LYS A 16 6.09 -9.17 -20.22
N LYS A 17 5.71 -10.23 -19.48
CA LYS A 17 5.38 -11.54 -20.07
C LYS A 17 3.95 -11.61 -20.60
N TYR A 18 2.99 -11.00 -19.91
CA TYR A 18 1.57 -11.21 -20.15
C TYR A 18 0.83 -9.97 -20.70
N GLY A 19 1.40 -8.78 -20.55
CA GLY A 19 0.92 -7.53 -21.15
C GLY A 19 -0.56 -7.24 -20.88
N SER A 20 -1.35 -7.22 -21.94
CA SER A 20 -2.79 -6.91 -21.90
C SER A 20 -3.68 -8.05 -21.38
N ARG A 21 -3.13 -9.22 -21.06
CA ARG A 21 -3.93 -10.30 -20.46
C ARG A 21 -4.45 -9.88 -19.09
N THR A 22 -5.63 -10.39 -18.73
CA THR A 22 -6.24 -10.12 -17.41
C THR A 22 -5.36 -10.69 -16.30
N ALA A 23 -4.96 -9.83 -15.37
CA ALA A 23 -4.24 -10.19 -14.15
C ALA A 23 -5.22 -10.48 -13.01
N LEU A 24 -6.23 -9.64 -12.84
CA LEU A 24 -7.25 -9.78 -11.80
C LEU A 24 -8.60 -9.21 -12.27
N LEU A 25 -9.63 -9.57 -11.55
CA LEU A 25 -10.96 -8.96 -11.63
C LEU A 25 -11.19 -8.16 -10.36
N ARG A 26 -11.72 -6.95 -10.50
CA ARG A 26 -12.06 -6.08 -9.36
C ARG A 26 -13.50 -5.59 -9.47
N GLN A 27 -14.05 -5.21 -8.33
CA GLN A 27 -15.23 -4.38 -8.23
C GLN A 27 -14.82 -3.04 -7.63
N ASP A 28 -15.47 -1.94 -8.05
CA ASP A 28 -15.33 -0.67 -7.36
C ASP A 28 -16.06 -0.75 -6.01
N PHE A 29 -15.65 0.06 -5.04
CA PHE A 29 -16.32 0.14 -3.74
C PHE A 29 -17.81 0.53 -3.92
N GLY A 30 -18.70 -0.28 -3.35
CA GLY A 30 -20.14 -0.12 -3.53
C GLY A 30 -20.68 -0.52 -4.90
N GLY A 31 -19.83 -0.94 -5.84
CA GLY A 31 -20.23 -1.40 -7.17
C GLY A 31 -20.52 -2.91 -7.20
N THR A 32 -21.25 -3.33 -8.23
CA THR A 32 -21.60 -4.75 -8.46
C THR A 32 -20.96 -5.32 -9.74
N GLU A 33 -20.39 -4.46 -10.59
CA GLU A 33 -19.81 -4.87 -11.86
C GLU A 33 -18.36 -5.30 -11.71
N TRP A 34 -18.00 -6.43 -12.33
CA TRP A 34 -16.63 -6.90 -12.42
C TRP A 34 -15.89 -6.22 -13.56
N LYS A 35 -14.78 -5.58 -13.25
CA LYS A 35 -13.85 -4.95 -14.18
C LYS A 35 -12.58 -5.75 -14.29
N LYS A 36 -12.07 -5.90 -15.52
CA LYS A 36 -10.78 -6.55 -15.78
C LYS A 36 -9.66 -5.55 -15.56
N VAL A 37 -8.60 -6.00 -14.91
CA VAL A 37 -7.32 -5.28 -14.82
C VAL A 37 -6.28 -6.14 -15.53
N SER A 38 -5.60 -5.58 -16.51
CA SER A 38 -4.51 -6.25 -17.21
C SER A 38 -3.22 -6.28 -16.37
N TRP A 39 -2.26 -7.12 -16.74
CA TRP A 39 -0.94 -7.14 -16.10
C TRP A 39 -0.21 -5.80 -16.26
N THR A 40 -0.36 -5.12 -17.41
CA THR A 40 0.20 -3.79 -17.63
C THR A 40 -0.40 -2.77 -16.65
N GLU A 41 -1.73 -2.68 -16.58
CA GLU A 41 -2.42 -1.78 -15.65
C GLU A 41 -2.08 -2.08 -14.19
N PHE A 42 -1.97 -3.36 -13.83
CA PHE A 42 -1.55 -3.75 -12.49
C PHE A 42 -0.13 -3.21 -12.19
N SER A 43 0.82 -3.45 -13.09
CA SER A 43 2.19 -2.95 -12.95
C SER A 43 2.26 -1.43 -12.85
N ASP A 44 1.45 -0.71 -13.64
CA ASP A 44 1.43 0.75 -13.62
C ASP A 44 0.89 1.30 -12.29
N ASN A 45 -0.17 0.68 -11.73
CA ASN A 45 -0.67 1.05 -10.40
C ASN A 45 0.34 0.75 -9.29
N VAL A 46 1.04 -0.38 -9.36
CA VAL A 46 2.13 -0.72 -8.44
C VAL A 46 3.24 0.33 -8.48
N LYS A 47 3.66 0.78 -9.67
CA LYS A 47 4.65 1.86 -9.83
C LYS A 47 4.18 3.18 -9.22
N LYS A 48 2.93 3.58 -9.46
CA LYS A 48 2.35 4.79 -8.87
C LYS A 48 2.43 4.76 -7.35
N VAL A 49 2.09 3.63 -6.73
CA VAL A 49 2.20 3.45 -5.28
C VAL A 49 3.66 3.57 -4.82
N SER A 50 4.59 2.88 -5.48
CA SER A 50 6.03 2.99 -5.14
C SER A 50 6.50 4.44 -5.16
N ASN A 51 6.16 5.18 -6.22
CA ASN A 51 6.54 6.59 -6.38
C ASN A 51 5.91 7.47 -5.28
N ALA A 52 4.63 7.27 -4.96
CA ALA A 52 3.95 8.04 -3.91
C ALA A 52 4.55 7.77 -2.52
N LEU A 53 4.91 6.52 -2.22
CA LEU A 53 5.59 6.16 -0.97
C LEU A 53 6.98 6.81 -0.88
N LEU A 54 7.74 6.82 -1.98
CA LEU A 54 9.03 7.52 -2.06
C LEU A 54 8.88 9.02 -1.84
N SER A 55 7.85 9.64 -2.42
CA SER A 55 7.55 11.08 -2.23
C SER A 55 7.21 11.42 -0.77
N LEU A 56 6.71 10.46 0.01
CA LEU A 56 6.51 10.58 1.45
C LEU A 56 7.79 10.25 2.26
N GLY A 57 8.91 9.98 1.60
CA GLY A 57 10.19 9.73 2.26
C GLY A 57 10.31 8.37 2.93
N LEU A 58 9.55 7.35 2.46
CA LEU A 58 9.66 5.98 3.00
C LEU A 58 11.03 5.39 2.67
N GLN A 59 11.70 4.86 3.69
CA GLN A 59 12.99 4.21 3.59
C GLN A 59 12.83 2.69 3.54
N PRO A 60 13.85 1.94 3.03
CA PRO A 60 13.84 0.48 3.12
C PRO A 60 13.60 0.02 4.56
N GLN A 61 12.74 -0.99 4.73
CA GLN A 61 12.32 -1.58 6.00
C GLN A 61 11.47 -0.65 6.90
N ASP A 62 11.04 0.54 6.41
CA ASP A 62 9.91 1.25 7.00
C ASP A 62 8.64 0.39 6.91
N LYS A 63 7.66 0.65 7.77
CA LYS A 63 6.45 -0.18 7.88
C LYS A 63 5.22 0.64 7.51
N ILE A 64 4.38 0.02 6.69
CA ILE A 64 3.02 0.47 6.43
C ILE A 64 2.03 -0.62 6.81
N ALA A 65 0.82 -0.26 7.15
CA ALA A 65 -0.24 -1.22 7.40
C ALA A 65 -1.34 -1.10 6.33
N VAL A 66 -1.97 -2.24 6.01
CA VAL A 66 -3.16 -2.28 5.16
C VAL A 66 -4.31 -2.87 5.96
N PHE A 67 -5.28 -2.03 6.26
CA PHE A 67 -6.46 -2.32 7.07
C PHE A 67 -7.70 -2.29 6.18
N SER A 68 -7.95 -3.37 5.46
CA SER A 68 -9.00 -3.43 4.43
C SER A 68 -9.50 -4.85 4.20
N GLN A 69 -10.70 -4.96 3.65
CA GLN A 69 -11.12 -6.15 2.92
C GLN A 69 -10.27 -6.31 1.65
N ASN A 70 -10.32 -7.50 1.05
CA ASN A 70 -9.60 -7.76 -0.20
C ASN A 70 -10.14 -6.87 -1.33
N CYS A 71 -9.26 -6.07 -1.93
CA CYS A 71 -9.54 -5.22 -3.07
C CYS A 71 -8.29 -5.09 -3.96
N ALA A 72 -8.41 -4.47 -5.12
CA ALA A 72 -7.28 -4.28 -6.03
C ALA A 72 -6.24 -3.32 -5.44
N GLU A 73 -6.69 -2.26 -4.80
CA GLU A 73 -5.87 -1.24 -4.14
C GLU A 73 -4.99 -1.84 -3.03
N TYR A 74 -5.48 -2.86 -2.32
CA TYR A 74 -4.71 -3.65 -1.37
C TYR A 74 -3.47 -4.27 -2.04
N LEU A 75 -3.68 -4.93 -3.18
CA LEU A 75 -2.59 -5.56 -3.93
C LEU A 75 -1.62 -4.53 -4.51
N TYR A 76 -2.13 -3.41 -5.06
CA TYR A 76 -1.28 -2.33 -5.56
C TYR A 76 -0.38 -1.78 -4.46
N THR A 77 -0.93 -1.60 -3.26
CA THR A 77 -0.22 -1.08 -2.08
C THR A 77 0.89 -2.03 -1.64
N ASN A 78 0.58 -3.32 -1.49
CA ASN A 78 1.57 -4.30 -1.05
C ASN A 78 2.73 -4.42 -2.05
N PHE A 79 2.43 -4.66 -3.33
CA PHE A 79 3.48 -4.80 -4.33
C PHE A 79 4.24 -3.50 -4.59
N GLY A 80 3.59 -2.34 -4.43
CA GLY A 80 4.25 -1.05 -4.48
C GLY A 80 5.24 -0.85 -3.32
N ALA A 81 4.86 -1.25 -2.12
CA ALA A 81 5.72 -1.25 -0.94
C ALA A 81 6.92 -2.19 -1.11
N TYR A 82 6.69 -3.44 -1.54
CA TYR A 82 7.78 -4.39 -1.81
C TYR A 82 8.75 -3.85 -2.87
N GLY A 83 8.25 -3.12 -3.88
CA GLY A 83 9.07 -2.49 -4.92
C GLY A 83 10.11 -1.52 -4.38
N ILE A 84 9.92 -0.97 -3.20
CA ILE A 84 10.85 -0.05 -2.54
C ILE A 84 11.39 -0.58 -1.21
N ARG A 85 11.25 -1.90 -0.96
CA ARG A 85 11.71 -2.61 0.26
C ARG A 85 11.04 -2.14 1.55
N VAL A 86 9.81 -1.65 1.45
CA VAL A 86 8.95 -1.27 2.59
C VAL A 86 8.17 -2.50 3.02
N VAL A 87 8.07 -2.70 4.33
CA VAL A 87 7.39 -3.83 4.96
C VAL A 87 5.89 -3.55 5.06
N THR A 88 5.05 -4.53 4.72
CA THR A 88 3.61 -4.41 4.89
C THR A 88 3.10 -5.19 6.11
N ILE A 89 2.05 -4.67 6.75
CA ILE A 89 1.43 -5.29 7.90
C ILE A 89 -0.07 -5.40 7.63
N PRO A 90 -0.57 -6.58 7.28
CA PRO A 90 -1.99 -6.78 7.07
C PRO A 90 -2.74 -6.75 8.40
N PHE A 91 -3.70 -5.83 8.55
CA PHE A 91 -4.66 -5.84 9.63
C PHE A 91 -5.94 -6.52 9.16
N TYR A 92 -6.46 -7.45 9.95
CA TYR A 92 -7.78 -8.02 9.64
C TYR A 92 -8.84 -6.92 9.65
N ALA A 93 -9.71 -6.89 8.66
CA ALA A 93 -10.73 -5.85 8.49
C ALA A 93 -11.64 -5.66 9.73
N THR A 94 -11.75 -6.68 10.58
CA THR A 94 -12.53 -6.68 11.82
C THR A 94 -11.72 -6.30 13.08
N THR A 95 -10.43 -6.02 12.95
CA THR A 95 -9.54 -5.68 14.06
C THR A 95 -10.10 -4.52 14.87
N SER A 96 -10.02 -4.62 16.21
CA SER A 96 -10.47 -3.56 17.12
C SER A 96 -9.53 -2.35 17.14
N SER A 97 -10.02 -1.17 17.54
CA SER A 97 -9.19 0.04 17.65
C SER A 97 -8.01 -0.15 18.60
N GLN A 98 -8.18 -0.90 19.70
CA GLN A 98 -7.10 -1.18 20.66
C GLN A 98 -5.99 -2.03 20.04
N GLN A 99 -6.37 -3.06 19.27
CA GLN A 99 -5.40 -3.89 18.54
C GLN A 99 -4.71 -3.09 17.44
N VAL A 100 -5.44 -2.23 16.70
CA VAL A 100 -4.87 -1.32 15.71
C VAL A 100 -3.82 -0.42 16.34
N GLN A 101 -4.13 0.22 17.48
CA GLN A 101 -3.18 1.06 18.23
C GLN A 101 -1.94 0.27 18.66
N TYR A 102 -2.13 -0.93 19.21
CA TYR A 102 -1.04 -1.78 19.62
C TYR A 102 -0.09 -2.09 18.45
N MET A 103 -0.63 -2.59 17.34
CA MET A 103 0.17 -2.97 16.16
C MET A 103 0.89 -1.78 15.52
N ILE A 104 0.24 -0.60 15.44
CA ILE A 104 0.88 0.63 14.94
C ILE A 104 2.08 1.00 15.81
N ASN A 105 1.93 0.96 17.12
CA ASN A 105 2.99 1.39 18.03
C ASN A 105 4.12 0.36 18.15
N ASP A 106 3.79 -0.93 18.19
CA ASP A 106 4.75 -2.02 18.27
C ASP A 106 5.66 -2.09 17.04
N ALA A 107 5.05 -2.09 15.85
CA ALA A 107 5.79 -2.13 14.59
C ALA A 107 6.30 -0.75 14.14
N LYS A 108 5.92 0.35 14.78
CA LYS A 108 6.23 1.72 14.37
C LYS A 108 5.72 2.02 12.95
N VAL A 109 4.47 1.70 12.70
CA VAL A 109 3.81 1.92 11.40
C VAL A 109 3.76 3.42 11.09
N ARG A 110 4.23 3.81 9.90
CA ARG A 110 4.22 5.20 9.43
C ARG A 110 2.94 5.56 8.68
N LEU A 111 2.42 4.65 7.86
CA LEU A 111 1.19 4.86 7.10
C LEU A 111 0.21 3.71 7.34
N VAL A 112 -1.09 4.04 7.43
CA VAL A 112 -2.16 3.03 7.41
C VAL A 112 -3.05 3.28 6.20
N PHE A 113 -3.23 2.25 5.39
CA PHE A 113 -4.16 2.23 4.27
C PHE A 113 -5.46 1.58 4.71
N CYS A 114 -6.55 2.34 4.72
CA CYS A 114 -7.87 1.91 5.17
C CYS A 114 -8.79 1.63 3.97
N GLY A 115 -9.55 0.53 4.02
CA GLY A 115 -10.50 0.18 2.97
C GLY A 115 -11.72 1.08 2.98
N GLU A 116 -12.48 1.02 4.08
CA GLU A 116 -13.83 1.57 4.21
C GLU A 116 -13.94 2.44 5.48
N GLN A 117 -15.14 2.98 5.72
CA GLN A 117 -15.41 3.89 6.84
C GLN A 117 -15.01 3.32 8.21
N GLU A 118 -15.33 2.06 8.46
CA GLU A 118 -15.05 1.43 9.76
C GLU A 118 -13.55 1.40 10.07
N GLN A 119 -12.71 1.02 9.08
CA GLN A 119 -11.27 0.96 9.24
C GLN A 119 -10.67 2.36 9.41
N TYR A 120 -11.17 3.34 8.66
CA TYR A 120 -10.77 4.73 8.82
C TYR A 120 -11.10 5.25 10.22
N ASP A 121 -12.35 5.07 10.69
CA ASP A 121 -12.80 5.55 11.99
C ASP A 121 -12.00 4.94 13.15
N LYS A 122 -11.69 3.64 13.06
CA LYS A 122 -10.84 2.94 14.05
C LYS A 122 -9.43 3.51 14.09
N THR A 123 -8.83 3.76 12.92
CA THR A 123 -7.47 4.29 12.80
C THR A 123 -7.42 5.76 13.24
N HIS A 124 -8.37 6.57 12.79
CA HIS A 124 -8.50 7.98 13.18
C HIS A 124 -8.63 8.15 14.70
N ARG A 125 -9.43 7.29 15.35
CA ARG A 125 -9.62 7.32 16.81
C ARG A 125 -8.31 7.15 17.60
N VAL A 126 -7.37 6.37 17.09
CA VAL A 126 -6.13 6.05 17.80
C VAL A 126 -4.92 6.84 17.30
N GLN A 127 -5.07 7.68 16.26
CA GLN A 127 -3.94 8.38 15.65
C GLN A 127 -3.18 9.30 16.62
N ALA A 128 -3.89 9.96 17.55
CA ALA A 128 -3.25 10.83 18.54
C ALA A 128 -2.39 10.06 19.56
N LEU A 129 -2.66 8.75 19.71
CA LEU A 129 -1.93 7.83 20.60
C LEU A 129 -0.91 6.97 19.83
N SER A 130 -0.68 7.28 18.55
CA SER A 130 0.19 6.54 17.64
C SER A 130 1.21 7.50 17.02
N PRO A 131 2.29 7.82 17.74
CA PRO A 131 3.24 8.89 17.34
C PRO A 131 3.99 8.59 16.05
N SER A 132 4.16 7.31 15.66
CA SER A 132 4.78 6.93 14.39
C SER A 132 3.86 7.12 13.19
N LEU A 133 2.54 7.24 13.40
CA LEU A 133 1.57 7.34 12.32
C LEU A 133 1.58 8.75 11.69
N GLU A 134 2.05 8.84 10.47
CA GLU A 134 2.19 10.09 9.71
C GLU A 134 1.01 10.37 8.79
N ARG A 135 0.44 9.32 8.15
CA ARG A 135 -0.67 9.45 7.20
C ARG A 135 -1.65 8.30 7.32
N ILE A 136 -2.91 8.60 7.00
CA ILE A 136 -3.99 7.64 6.78
C ILE A 136 -4.45 7.80 5.33
N VAL A 137 -4.36 6.75 4.54
CA VAL A 137 -4.78 6.73 3.13
C VAL A 137 -6.03 5.87 3.01
N VAL A 138 -7.08 6.37 2.38
CA VAL A 138 -8.37 5.68 2.30
C VAL A 138 -8.67 5.27 0.86
N PHE A 139 -8.99 3.99 0.64
CA PHE A 139 -9.26 3.44 -0.69
C PHE A 139 -10.61 3.88 -1.23
N ASP A 140 -11.67 3.76 -0.41
CA ASP A 140 -13.03 4.09 -0.83
C ASP A 140 -13.30 5.60 -0.75
N ARG A 141 -13.61 6.19 -1.90
CA ARG A 141 -13.97 7.62 -2.00
C ARG A 141 -15.28 8.00 -1.31
N HIS A 142 -16.14 7.04 -0.98
CA HIS A 142 -17.39 7.28 -0.26
C HIS A 142 -17.18 7.45 1.25
N VAL A 143 -16.00 7.12 1.77
CA VAL A 143 -15.62 7.36 3.17
C VAL A 143 -15.63 8.85 3.46
N ARG A 144 -16.25 9.24 4.57
CA ARG A 144 -16.25 10.61 5.04
C ARG A 144 -15.04 10.85 5.93
N LEU A 145 -14.05 11.55 5.40
CA LEU A 145 -12.89 11.95 6.19
C LEU A 145 -13.28 13.07 7.15
N SER A 146 -12.69 13.07 8.35
CA SER A 146 -12.84 14.17 9.29
C SER A 146 -12.25 15.46 8.70
N MET A 147 -13.00 16.56 8.74
CA MET A 147 -12.56 17.88 8.23
C MET A 147 -11.32 18.42 8.97
N HIS A 148 -11.04 17.91 10.16
CA HIS A 148 -9.92 18.30 11.00
C HIS A 148 -8.78 17.27 11.04
N ASP A 149 -8.78 16.30 10.13
CA ASP A 149 -7.72 15.30 10.04
C ASP A 149 -6.71 15.64 8.93
N PRO A 150 -5.63 16.38 9.25
CA PRO A 150 -4.63 16.74 8.26
C PRO A 150 -3.77 15.56 7.80
N LYS A 151 -3.90 14.40 8.47
CA LYS A 151 -3.15 13.19 8.13
C LYS A 151 -3.90 12.33 7.11
N ALA A 152 -5.21 12.48 6.97
CA ALA A 152 -6.04 11.66 6.10
C ALA A 152 -6.07 12.19 4.65
N MET A 153 -6.03 11.27 3.69
CA MET A 153 -6.23 11.54 2.27
C MET A 153 -6.84 10.34 1.56
N TYR A 154 -7.42 10.56 0.39
CA TYR A 154 -7.87 9.47 -0.46
C TYR A 154 -6.73 8.86 -1.27
N PHE A 155 -6.89 7.61 -1.68
CA PHE A 155 -5.87 6.86 -2.42
C PHE A 155 -5.49 7.53 -3.75
N ASP A 156 -6.46 8.08 -4.49
CA ASP A 156 -6.15 8.78 -5.73
C ASP A 156 -5.31 10.05 -5.49
N ASP A 157 -5.53 10.74 -4.38
CA ASP A 157 -4.74 11.93 -4.02
C ASP A 157 -3.35 11.52 -3.52
N PHE A 158 -3.24 10.40 -2.82
CA PHE A 158 -1.96 9.79 -2.47
C PHE A 158 -1.16 9.42 -3.73
N LEU A 159 -1.76 8.80 -4.75
CA LEU A 159 -1.06 8.44 -5.99
C LEU A 159 -0.49 9.65 -6.71
N LYS A 160 -1.19 10.81 -6.67
CA LYS A 160 -0.71 12.07 -7.28
C LYS A 160 0.58 12.59 -6.66
N LEU A 161 0.90 12.23 -5.41
CA LEU A 161 2.16 12.65 -4.76
C LEU A 161 3.40 12.16 -5.51
N GLY A 162 3.30 11.06 -6.22
CA GLY A 162 4.39 10.48 -7.01
C GLY A 162 4.38 10.87 -8.49
N GLU A 163 3.40 11.66 -8.95
CA GLU A 163 3.28 12.02 -10.35
C GLU A 163 4.37 13.02 -10.77
N GLY A 164 4.98 12.77 -11.93
CA GLY A 164 5.99 13.68 -12.52
C GLY A 164 7.34 13.71 -11.79
N LEU A 165 7.55 12.89 -10.78
CA LEU A 165 8.81 12.81 -10.05
C LEU A 165 9.70 11.70 -10.62
N PRO A 166 11.03 11.92 -10.72
CA PRO A 166 11.97 10.98 -11.35
C PRO A 166 12.37 9.84 -10.40
N HIS A 167 11.40 9.11 -9.83
CA HIS A 167 11.67 8.02 -8.88
C HIS A 167 12.01 6.67 -9.53
N GLU A 168 11.88 6.54 -10.86
CA GLU A 168 12.11 5.26 -11.54
C GLU A 168 13.50 4.69 -11.26
N LYS A 169 14.52 5.54 -11.27
CA LYS A 169 15.91 5.14 -10.98
C LYS A 169 16.05 4.67 -9.53
N GLU A 170 15.45 5.37 -8.58
CA GLU A 170 15.51 5.00 -7.16
C GLU A 170 14.79 3.67 -6.90
N VAL A 171 13.62 3.45 -7.53
CA VAL A 171 12.89 2.16 -7.45
C VAL A 171 13.78 1.03 -7.97
N GLU A 172 14.43 1.23 -9.13
CA GLU A 172 15.32 0.20 -9.71
C GLU A 172 16.53 -0.08 -8.83
N GLU A 173 17.17 0.94 -8.26
CA GLU A 173 18.28 0.81 -7.31
C GLU A 173 17.84 0.01 -6.07
N ARG A 174 16.66 0.27 -5.53
CA ARG A 174 16.10 -0.49 -4.39
C ARG A 174 15.83 -1.95 -4.74
N TRP A 175 15.36 -2.26 -5.95
CA TRP A 175 15.22 -3.65 -6.40
C TRP A 175 16.56 -4.40 -6.44
N GLN A 176 17.60 -3.71 -6.90
CA GLN A 176 18.93 -4.32 -7.00
C GLN A 176 19.55 -4.60 -5.63
N GLN A 177 19.18 -3.82 -4.62
CA GLN A 177 19.66 -3.95 -3.25
C GLN A 177 18.81 -4.90 -2.39
N ALA A 178 17.63 -5.33 -2.87
CA ALA A 178 16.78 -6.27 -2.14
C ALA A 178 17.49 -7.61 -1.94
N ASN A 179 17.38 -8.19 -0.76
CA ASN A 179 18.07 -9.42 -0.35
C ASN A 179 17.17 -10.30 0.53
N GLU A 180 17.67 -11.49 0.90
CA GLU A 180 16.93 -12.51 1.63
C GLU A 180 16.64 -12.13 3.09
N ASP A 181 17.38 -11.19 3.66
CA ASP A 181 17.21 -10.70 5.03
C ASP A 181 16.15 -9.58 5.12
N ASP A 182 15.69 -9.05 3.98
CA ASP A 182 14.63 -8.03 3.97
C ASP A 182 13.29 -8.64 4.39
N LEU A 183 12.68 -8.03 5.40
CA LEU A 183 11.29 -8.35 5.73
C LEU A 183 10.37 -7.85 4.61
N CYS A 184 9.39 -8.65 4.21
CA CYS A 184 8.31 -8.20 3.32
C CYS A 184 7.01 -7.95 4.10
N ASP A 185 6.67 -8.82 5.05
CA ASP A 185 5.46 -8.75 5.85
C ASP A 185 5.72 -9.03 7.34
N ILE A 186 4.90 -8.43 8.20
CA ILE A 186 4.79 -8.78 9.61
C ILE A 186 3.33 -9.19 9.88
N LEU A 187 3.12 -10.42 10.32
CA LEU A 187 1.80 -10.95 10.62
C LEU A 187 1.59 -11.03 12.14
N TYR A 188 0.52 -10.40 12.62
CA TYR A 188 0.07 -10.51 14.02
C TYR A 188 -0.98 -11.62 14.12
N THR A 189 -0.80 -12.53 15.07
CA THR A 189 -1.67 -13.68 15.33
C THR A 189 -2.25 -13.63 16.73
#